data_b0ed30e23d26550e5e8be70f798b1cb6
#
_entry.id   b0ed30e23d26550e5e8be70f798b1cb6
#
_cell.length_a   1.000
_cell.length_b   1.000
_cell.length_c   1.000
_cell.angle_alpha   90.00
_cell.angle_beta   90.00
_cell.angle_gamma   90.00
#
_symmetry.space_group_name_H-M   'P 1'
#
loop_
_entity.id
_entity.type
_entity.pdbx_description
1 polymer ?
#
loop_
_entity_poly.entity_id
_entity_poly.type
_entity_poly.pdbx_seq_one_letter_code
_entity_poly.pdbx_strand_id
1 'polypeptide(L)'
;MTDKEVLLLRRKLDLLLRTGKLLMESAADTNRIERNMKRVAAFMGIPEEKLHIDIRWTMIMVNVSDERNSFSKFQKCEKHGINMTTISQVSKLSWRAIEQDYSLDKYEEELEKIVRQPRNYTPYIVAIGAGFACGGFCKLFGGDWIAFLLTSICTFIGFRVRARCVEAGLNAYMGIALAAFICTCLAYASSFLGISGTPYLPLLACALFIVPGVPLINFVDDMIDNHLLVGITRAANTVMMVAAMTFGIAFALRLLVMNDVSIDHKFSELSMVPHDPYYVYAIAAAISAVGFSMIFNIQRRLLWVVALGGIIAVCIRNFVNFELGYGPVIGSFMGSFVVSLIAVKAVHWFQVPNLSLIHI
;
A
#
# COMPACT_ATOMS: atom_id res chain seq x y z
N MET A 1 -38.53 -18.15 -14.35
CA MET A 1 -38.21 -17.73 -12.95
C MET A 1 -39.43 -17.04 -12.37
N THR A 2 -39.78 -17.35 -11.13
CA THR A 2 -40.82 -16.64 -10.39
C THR A 2 -40.29 -15.29 -9.89
N ASP A 3 -41.19 -14.34 -9.57
CA ASP A 3 -40.77 -13.02 -9.04
C ASP A 3 -39.92 -13.14 -7.77
N LYS A 4 -40.18 -14.15 -6.94
CA LYS A 4 -39.39 -14.44 -5.75
C LYS A 4 -37.96 -14.91 -6.09
N GLU A 5 -37.79 -15.73 -7.09
CA GLU A 5 -36.46 -16.19 -7.53
C GLU A 5 -35.64 -15.04 -8.14
N VAL A 6 -36.27 -14.14 -8.88
CA VAL A 6 -35.65 -12.92 -9.42
C VAL A 6 -35.19 -12.00 -8.29
N LEU A 7 -36.02 -11.79 -7.27
CA LEU A 7 -35.70 -10.95 -6.12
C LEU A 7 -34.51 -11.54 -5.32
N LEU A 8 -34.54 -12.87 -5.10
CA LEU A 8 -33.46 -13.57 -4.43
C LEU A 8 -32.12 -13.46 -5.21
N LEU A 9 -32.16 -13.66 -6.53
CA LEU A 9 -30.99 -13.52 -7.40
C LEU A 9 -30.44 -12.08 -7.35
N ARG A 10 -31.31 -11.09 -7.42
CA ARG A 10 -30.90 -9.67 -7.27
C ARG A 10 -30.16 -9.42 -5.96
N ARG A 11 -30.67 -9.94 -4.84
CA ARG A 11 -30.00 -9.82 -3.53
C ARG A 11 -28.64 -10.50 -3.51
N LYS A 12 -28.53 -11.72 -4.06
CA LYS A 12 -27.25 -12.43 -4.20
C LYS A 12 -26.22 -11.60 -4.98
N LEU A 13 -26.63 -11.05 -6.14
CA LEU A 13 -25.75 -10.20 -6.96
C LEU A 13 -25.34 -8.92 -6.24
N ASP A 14 -26.23 -8.31 -5.44
CA ASP A 14 -25.90 -7.13 -4.63
C ASP A 14 -24.82 -7.43 -3.60
N LEU A 15 -24.95 -8.52 -2.87
CA LEU A 15 -23.94 -8.93 -1.87
C LEU A 15 -22.60 -9.28 -2.53
N LEU A 16 -22.65 -9.94 -3.67
CA LEU A 16 -21.45 -10.27 -4.44
C LEU A 16 -20.72 -9.01 -4.90
N LEU A 17 -21.44 -8.05 -5.49
CA LEU A 17 -20.88 -6.77 -5.93
C LEU A 17 -20.37 -5.91 -4.76
N ARG A 18 -21.08 -5.88 -3.62
CA ARG A 18 -20.63 -5.19 -2.41
C ARG A 18 -19.32 -5.77 -1.88
N THR A 19 -19.18 -7.11 -1.92
CA THR A 19 -17.94 -7.80 -1.55
C THR A 19 -16.79 -7.41 -2.48
N GLY A 20 -17.00 -7.45 -3.79
CA GLY A 20 -16.01 -7.05 -4.78
C GLY A 20 -15.61 -5.58 -4.65
N LYS A 21 -16.60 -4.68 -4.49
CA LYS A 21 -16.36 -3.24 -4.27
C LYS A 21 -15.49 -3.00 -3.07
N LEU A 22 -15.79 -3.63 -1.93
CA LEU A 22 -15.03 -3.43 -0.69
C LEU A 22 -13.57 -3.85 -0.84
N LEU A 23 -13.29 -4.93 -1.56
CA LEU A 23 -11.94 -5.39 -1.87
C LEU A 23 -11.22 -4.42 -2.82
N MET A 24 -11.88 -3.98 -3.90
CA MET A 24 -11.33 -3.03 -4.87
C MET A 24 -10.99 -1.69 -4.18
N GLU A 25 -11.91 -1.16 -3.40
CA GLU A 25 -11.72 0.11 -2.67
C GLU A 25 -10.69 0.01 -1.53
N SER A 26 -10.30 -1.21 -1.15
CA SER A 26 -9.22 -1.50 -0.19
C SER A 26 -7.87 -1.78 -0.83
N ALA A 27 -7.75 -1.63 -2.16
CA ALA A 27 -6.55 -1.88 -2.97
C ALA A 27 -6.13 -3.37 -3.03
N ALA A 28 -7.09 -4.30 -3.07
CA ALA A 28 -6.78 -5.70 -3.40
C ALA A 28 -6.39 -5.83 -4.89
N ASP A 29 -5.54 -6.81 -5.19
CA ASP A 29 -5.25 -7.24 -6.55
C ASP A 29 -6.48 -7.88 -7.21
N THR A 30 -6.55 -7.85 -8.55
CA THR A 30 -7.74 -8.29 -9.29
C THR A 30 -8.01 -9.77 -9.11
N ASN A 31 -6.98 -10.61 -9.13
CA ASN A 31 -7.10 -12.04 -8.93
C ASN A 31 -7.68 -12.39 -7.53
N ARG A 32 -7.29 -11.64 -6.52
CA ARG A 32 -7.86 -11.77 -5.17
C ARG A 32 -9.33 -11.38 -5.12
N ILE A 33 -9.71 -10.28 -5.78
CA ILE A 33 -11.10 -9.84 -5.85
C ILE A 33 -11.92 -10.94 -6.51
N GLU A 34 -11.50 -11.43 -7.66
CA GLU A 34 -12.18 -12.48 -8.42
C GLU A 34 -12.34 -13.77 -7.60
N ARG A 35 -11.25 -14.27 -7.00
CA ARG A 35 -11.29 -15.48 -6.17
C ARG A 35 -12.24 -15.35 -4.96
N ASN A 36 -12.28 -14.20 -4.32
CA ASN A 36 -13.23 -13.99 -3.21
C ASN A 36 -14.67 -13.92 -3.71
N MET A 37 -14.91 -13.22 -4.84
CA MET A 37 -16.25 -13.15 -5.44
C MET A 37 -16.73 -14.55 -5.89
N LYS A 38 -15.88 -15.36 -6.52
CA LYS A 38 -16.21 -16.74 -6.89
C LYS A 38 -16.58 -17.60 -5.68
N ARG A 39 -15.81 -17.48 -4.56
CA ARG A 39 -16.16 -18.17 -3.31
C ARG A 39 -17.52 -17.75 -2.75
N VAL A 40 -17.78 -16.46 -2.75
CA VAL A 40 -19.07 -15.93 -2.27
C VAL A 40 -20.21 -16.37 -3.18
N ALA A 41 -20.02 -16.41 -4.49
CA ALA A 41 -21.00 -16.94 -5.43
C ALA A 41 -21.27 -18.44 -5.20
N ALA A 42 -20.23 -19.25 -4.99
CA ALA A 42 -20.36 -20.67 -4.68
C ALA A 42 -21.15 -20.89 -3.38
N PHE A 43 -20.84 -20.16 -2.31
CA PHE A 43 -21.61 -20.15 -1.06
C PHE A 43 -23.09 -19.81 -1.29
N MET A 44 -23.39 -18.87 -2.19
CA MET A 44 -24.76 -18.48 -2.53
C MET A 44 -25.46 -19.45 -3.48
N GLY A 45 -24.81 -20.56 -3.89
CA GLY A 45 -25.34 -21.53 -4.82
C GLY A 45 -25.44 -21.01 -6.26
N ILE A 46 -24.56 -20.10 -6.66
CA ILE A 46 -24.41 -19.66 -8.05
C ILE A 46 -23.28 -20.50 -8.68
N PRO A 47 -23.57 -21.36 -9.67
CA PRO A 47 -22.55 -22.18 -10.35
C PRO A 47 -21.52 -21.30 -11.08
N GLU A 48 -20.26 -21.69 -11.02
CA GLU A 48 -19.17 -20.93 -11.66
C GLU A 48 -19.36 -20.82 -13.18
N GLU A 49 -19.90 -21.86 -13.81
CA GLU A 49 -20.18 -21.92 -15.25
C GLU A 49 -21.19 -20.85 -15.72
N LYS A 50 -22.08 -20.41 -14.82
CA LYS A 50 -23.11 -19.40 -15.10
C LYS A 50 -22.68 -17.99 -14.69
N LEU A 51 -21.53 -17.86 -14.03
CA LEU A 51 -21.07 -16.61 -13.45
C LEU A 51 -19.96 -16.00 -14.29
N HIS A 52 -20.18 -14.78 -14.77
CA HIS A 52 -19.17 -13.97 -15.44
C HIS A 52 -18.89 -12.72 -14.62
N ILE A 53 -17.64 -12.49 -14.27
CA ILE A 53 -17.17 -11.35 -13.49
C ILE A 53 -16.24 -10.53 -14.37
N ASP A 54 -16.58 -9.26 -14.63
CA ASP A 54 -15.71 -8.28 -15.29
C ASP A 54 -15.30 -7.23 -14.27
N ILE A 55 -14.00 -7.16 -13.99
CA ILE A 55 -13.42 -6.24 -13.02
C ILE A 55 -12.66 -5.16 -13.78
N ARG A 56 -13.06 -3.91 -13.56
CA ARG A 56 -12.37 -2.73 -14.07
C ARG A 56 -12.00 -1.82 -12.91
N TRP A 57 -11.03 -0.97 -13.08
CA TRP A 57 -10.55 -0.07 -12.02
C TRP A 57 -11.67 0.73 -11.31
N THR A 58 -12.64 1.22 -12.06
CA THR A 58 -13.73 2.06 -11.54
C THR A 58 -15.07 1.36 -11.41
N MET A 59 -15.17 0.11 -11.85
CA MET A 59 -16.44 -0.60 -11.91
C MET A 59 -16.23 -2.12 -11.87
N ILE A 60 -17.11 -2.80 -11.17
CA ILE A 60 -17.23 -4.26 -11.22
C ILE A 60 -18.57 -4.60 -11.81
N MET A 61 -18.60 -5.52 -12.78
CA MET A 61 -19.80 -6.05 -13.38
C MET A 61 -19.88 -7.56 -13.13
N VAL A 62 -21.06 -8.01 -12.81
CA VAL A 62 -21.38 -9.43 -12.66
C VAL A 62 -22.54 -9.76 -13.58
N ASN A 63 -22.39 -10.83 -14.34
CA ASN A 63 -23.46 -11.42 -15.13
C ASN A 63 -23.69 -12.86 -14.67
N VAL A 64 -24.95 -13.22 -14.49
CA VAL A 64 -25.37 -14.61 -14.27
C VAL A 64 -26.31 -14.97 -15.41
N SER A 65 -25.90 -15.91 -16.24
CA SER A 65 -26.63 -16.35 -17.41
C SER A 65 -27.09 -17.80 -17.28
N ASP A 66 -28.29 -18.06 -17.72
CA ASP A 66 -28.88 -19.39 -17.92
C ASP A 66 -29.33 -19.49 -19.39
N GLU A 67 -29.69 -20.68 -19.88
CA GLU A 67 -30.07 -20.92 -21.28
C GLU A 67 -31.17 -19.96 -21.81
N ARG A 68 -31.98 -19.40 -20.90
CA ARG A 68 -33.13 -18.54 -21.26
C ARG A 68 -33.03 -17.12 -20.78
N ASN A 69 -32.19 -16.83 -19.76
CA ASN A 69 -32.15 -15.54 -19.10
C ASN A 69 -30.70 -15.13 -18.80
N SER A 70 -30.45 -13.83 -18.88
CA SER A 70 -29.18 -13.22 -18.48
C SER A 70 -29.46 -12.02 -17.59
N PHE A 71 -28.85 -12.02 -16.39
CA PHE A 71 -28.97 -10.95 -15.41
C PHE A 71 -27.60 -10.30 -15.19
N SER A 72 -27.48 -9.06 -15.64
CA SER A 72 -26.27 -8.27 -15.43
C SER A 72 -26.51 -7.20 -14.38
N LYS A 73 -25.53 -7.02 -13.51
CA LYS A 73 -25.50 -5.94 -12.53
C LYS A 73 -24.09 -5.39 -12.41
N PHE A 74 -23.96 -4.08 -12.19
CA PHE A 74 -22.67 -3.43 -12.03
C PHE A 74 -22.64 -2.55 -10.78
N GLN A 75 -21.45 -2.34 -10.26
CA GLN A 75 -21.19 -1.50 -9.08
C GLN A 75 -20.00 -0.59 -9.36
N LYS A 76 -20.21 0.73 -9.22
CA LYS A 76 -19.14 1.71 -9.33
C LYS A 76 -18.24 1.68 -8.10
N CYS A 77 -16.92 1.75 -8.31
CA CYS A 77 -15.88 1.87 -7.30
C CYS A 77 -15.26 3.26 -7.42
N GLU A 78 -15.42 4.11 -6.40
CA GLU A 78 -15.02 5.52 -6.46
C GLU A 78 -13.82 5.84 -5.58
N LYS A 79 -13.63 5.05 -4.54
CA LYS A 79 -12.56 5.26 -3.55
C LYS A 79 -11.49 4.19 -3.73
N HIS A 80 -10.23 4.60 -3.73
CA HIS A 80 -9.11 3.69 -3.82
C HIS A 80 -8.13 4.03 -2.69
N GLY A 81 -8.25 3.32 -1.59
CA GLY A 81 -7.40 3.48 -0.42
C GLY A 81 -6.86 2.14 0.03
N ILE A 82 -5.65 2.10 0.59
CA ILE A 82 -5.06 0.85 1.07
C ILE A 82 -5.64 0.52 2.44
N ASN A 83 -6.22 -0.71 2.57
CA ASN A 83 -6.71 -1.23 3.83
C ASN A 83 -6.53 -2.75 3.93
N MET A 84 -5.35 -3.18 4.37
CA MET A 84 -5.00 -4.59 4.46
C MET A 84 -5.87 -5.37 5.47
N THR A 85 -6.35 -4.69 6.52
CA THR A 85 -7.27 -5.30 7.49
C THR A 85 -8.60 -5.69 6.84
N THR A 86 -9.19 -4.80 6.05
CA THR A 86 -10.45 -5.07 5.34
C THR A 86 -10.28 -6.23 4.35
N ILE A 87 -9.19 -6.23 3.56
CA ILE A 87 -8.90 -7.34 2.63
C ILE A 87 -8.84 -8.68 3.36
N SER A 88 -8.13 -8.71 4.51
CA SER A 88 -8.01 -9.91 5.34
C SER A 88 -9.35 -10.38 5.88
N GLN A 89 -10.16 -9.45 6.39
CA GLN A 89 -11.45 -9.78 6.99
C GLN A 89 -12.46 -10.28 5.97
N VAL A 90 -12.54 -9.66 4.78
CA VAL A 90 -13.41 -10.11 3.69
C VAL A 90 -12.99 -11.49 3.20
N SER A 91 -11.68 -11.74 3.05
CA SER A 91 -11.19 -13.07 2.67
C SER A 91 -11.55 -14.13 3.73
N LYS A 92 -11.44 -13.81 5.02
CA LYS A 92 -11.86 -14.73 6.09
C LYS A 92 -13.36 -14.94 6.13
N LEU A 93 -14.14 -13.88 5.87
CA LEU A 93 -15.60 -13.99 5.80
C LEU A 93 -16.04 -14.91 4.67
N SER A 94 -15.42 -14.80 3.48
CA SER A 94 -15.75 -15.67 2.34
C SER A 94 -15.49 -17.15 2.62
N TRP A 95 -14.45 -17.49 3.39
CA TRP A 95 -14.18 -18.84 3.82
C TRP A 95 -15.16 -19.32 4.90
N ARG A 96 -15.37 -18.53 5.95
CA ARG A 96 -16.30 -18.88 7.04
C ARG A 96 -17.73 -19.07 6.54
N ALA A 97 -18.13 -18.31 5.52
CA ALA A 97 -19.47 -18.43 4.93
C ALA A 97 -19.70 -19.82 4.31
N ILE A 98 -18.66 -20.41 3.69
CA ILE A 98 -18.71 -21.79 3.17
C ILE A 98 -18.64 -22.80 4.29
N GLU A 99 -17.66 -22.68 5.19
CA GLU A 99 -17.39 -23.68 6.25
C GLU A 99 -18.53 -23.80 7.25
N GLN A 100 -19.25 -22.72 7.52
CA GLN A 100 -20.31 -22.65 8.53
C GLN A 100 -21.71 -22.53 7.92
N ASP A 101 -21.84 -22.71 6.61
CA ASP A 101 -23.11 -22.63 5.86
C ASP A 101 -23.98 -21.42 6.28
N TYR A 102 -23.43 -20.20 6.09
CA TYR A 102 -24.12 -18.98 6.49
C TYR A 102 -25.41 -18.77 5.70
N SER A 103 -26.44 -18.23 6.36
CA SER A 103 -27.56 -17.63 5.63
C SER A 103 -27.14 -16.32 4.95
N LEU A 104 -27.88 -15.91 3.92
CA LEU A 104 -27.62 -14.62 3.23
C LEU A 104 -27.70 -13.44 4.23
N ASP A 105 -28.64 -13.49 5.18
CA ASP A 105 -28.80 -12.45 6.21
C ASP A 105 -27.57 -12.36 7.12
N LYS A 106 -27.05 -13.52 7.56
CA LYS A 106 -25.83 -13.57 8.37
C LYS A 106 -24.60 -13.07 7.62
N TYR A 107 -24.48 -13.44 6.35
CA TYR A 107 -23.37 -12.95 5.51
C TYR A 107 -23.44 -11.42 5.34
N GLU A 108 -24.63 -10.89 5.07
CA GLU A 108 -24.85 -9.45 4.94
C GLU A 108 -24.51 -8.70 6.24
N GLU A 109 -24.96 -9.21 7.39
CA GLU A 109 -24.65 -8.64 8.71
C GLU A 109 -23.13 -8.60 8.97
N GLU A 110 -22.44 -9.71 8.73
CA GLU A 110 -20.97 -9.78 8.92
C GLU A 110 -20.21 -8.87 7.94
N LEU A 111 -20.67 -8.77 6.69
CA LEU A 111 -20.10 -7.85 5.71
C LEU A 111 -20.30 -6.38 6.15
N GLU A 112 -21.48 -6.06 6.66
CA GLU A 112 -21.80 -4.72 7.18
C GLU A 112 -20.93 -4.36 8.41
N LYS A 113 -20.63 -5.31 9.28
CA LYS A 113 -19.70 -5.11 10.41
C LYS A 113 -18.31 -4.73 9.91
N ILE A 114 -17.83 -5.39 8.83
CA ILE A 114 -16.53 -5.06 8.23
C ILE A 114 -16.54 -3.65 7.63
N VAL A 115 -17.61 -3.29 6.92
CA VAL A 115 -17.77 -1.95 6.31
C VAL A 115 -17.75 -0.84 7.37
N ARG A 116 -18.42 -1.06 8.50
CA ARG A 116 -18.52 -0.07 9.60
C ARG A 116 -17.32 -0.05 10.52
N GLN A 117 -16.42 -1.00 10.40
CA GLN A 117 -15.26 -1.08 11.29
C GLN A 117 -14.33 0.12 11.10
N PRO A 118 -13.99 0.86 12.18
CA PRO A 118 -13.05 1.96 12.11
C PRO A 118 -11.64 1.45 11.78
N ARG A 119 -10.80 2.33 11.26
CA ARG A 119 -9.37 2.01 11.05
C ARG A 119 -8.67 1.71 12.38
N ASN A 120 -7.66 0.83 12.34
CA ASN A 120 -6.89 0.43 13.53
C ASN A 120 -6.13 1.59 14.18
N TYR A 121 -5.84 2.64 13.38
CA TYR A 121 -5.02 3.78 13.80
C TYR A 121 -5.76 5.09 13.50
N THR A 122 -5.65 6.05 14.43
CA THR A 122 -6.13 7.40 14.20
C THR A 122 -5.28 8.12 13.15
N PRO A 123 -5.81 9.13 12.44
CA PRO A 123 -5.06 9.86 11.42
C PRO A 123 -3.74 10.47 11.92
N TYR A 124 -3.67 10.87 13.19
CA TYR A 124 -2.44 11.39 13.79
C TYR A 124 -1.41 10.30 14.03
N ILE A 125 -1.81 9.13 14.51
CA ILE A 125 -0.92 7.96 14.69
C ILE A 125 -0.35 7.52 13.34
N VAL A 126 -1.18 7.51 12.29
CA VAL A 126 -0.71 7.19 10.92
C VAL A 126 0.32 8.22 10.44
N ALA A 127 0.09 9.51 10.69
CA ALA A 127 1.04 10.57 10.31
C ALA A 127 2.38 10.45 11.06
N ILE A 128 2.34 10.12 12.36
CA ILE A 128 3.55 9.84 13.16
C ILE A 128 4.26 8.59 12.61
N GLY A 129 3.51 7.53 12.31
CA GLY A 129 4.05 6.31 11.69
C GLY A 129 4.73 6.59 10.35
N ALA A 130 4.11 7.41 9.49
CA ALA A 130 4.72 7.85 8.23
C ALA A 130 6.03 8.62 8.46
N GLY A 131 6.05 9.51 9.45
CA GLY A 131 7.27 10.23 9.86
C GLY A 131 8.39 9.27 10.23
N PHE A 132 8.14 8.36 11.16
CA PHE A 132 9.13 7.37 11.58
C PHE A 132 9.53 6.40 10.47
N ALA A 133 8.61 6.05 9.57
CA ALA A 133 8.92 5.25 8.39
C ALA A 133 9.98 5.92 7.51
N CYS A 134 9.76 7.17 7.14
CA CYS A 134 10.71 7.92 6.32
C CYS A 134 12.01 8.26 7.07
N GLY A 135 11.92 8.57 8.37
CA GLY A 135 13.09 8.75 9.22
C GLY A 135 13.97 7.49 9.27
N GLY A 136 13.35 6.32 9.45
CA GLY A 136 14.07 5.05 9.41
C GLY A 136 14.75 4.80 8.05
N PHE A 137 14.11 5.14 6.93
CA PHE A 137 14.77 5.10 5.62
C PHE A 137 15.92 6.09 5.51
N CYS A 138 15.79 7.30 6.06
CA CYS A 138 16.90 8.25 6.14
C CYS A 138 18.10 7.63 6.87
N LYS A 139 17.87 6.91 7.98
CA LYS A 139 18.91 6.17 8.70
C LYS A 139 19.50 5.04 7.85
N LEU A 140 18.67 4.28 7.12
CA LEU A 140 19.12 3.22 6.21
C LEU A 140 19.95 3.74 5.03
N PHE A 141 19.79 5.01 4.66
CA PHE A 141 20.61 5.69 3.66
C PHE A 141 21.92 6.26 4.23
N GLY A 142 22.20 6.05 5.50
CA GLY A 142 23.42 6.52 6.16
C GLY A 142 23.25 7.82 6.96
N GLY A 143 22.00 8.28 7.17
CA GLY A 143 21.71 9.45 7.98
C GLY A 143 22.03 9.25 9.46
N ASP A 144 22.38 10.33 10.15
CA ASP A 144 22.50 10.32 11.60
C ASP A 144 21.12 10.33 12.29
N TRP A 145 21.07 10.20 13.63
CA TRP A 145 19.81 10.20 14.37
C TRP A 145 19.10 11.56 14.37
N ILE A 146 19.84 12.65 14.14
CA ILE A 146 19.28 13.99 14.02
C ILE A 146 18.58 14.10 12.65
N ALA A 147 19.22 13.63 11.57
CA ALA A 147 18.60 13.54 10.24
C ALA A 147 17.34 12.67 10.27
N PHE A 148 17.36 11.55 11.02
CA PHE A 148 16.17 10.72 11.25
C PHE A 148 15.01 11.55 11.84
N LEU A 149 15.26 12.32 12.90
CA LEU A 149 14.24 13.13 13.54
C LEU A 149 13.73 14.25 12.63
N LEU A 150 14.63 14.96 11.95
CA LEU A 150 14.28 16.02 11.00
C LEU A 150 13.42 15.47 9.85
N THR A 151 13.82 14.35 9.27
CA THR A 151 13.02 13.64 8.24
C THR A 151 11.64 13.27 8.77
N SER A 152 11.57 12.75 10.00
CA SER A 152 10.30 12.34 10.61
C SER A 152 9.34 13.53 10.77
N ILE A 153 9.85 14.70 11.18
CA ILE A 153 9.06 15.93 11.33
C ILE A 153 8.59 16.44 9.95
N CYS A 154 9.50 16.54 8.98
CA CYS A 154 9.16 16.99 7.61
C CYS A 154 8.09 16.10 6.99
N THR A 155 8.23 14.77 7.11
CA THR A 155 7.27 13.80 6.62
C THR A 155 5.93 13.90 7.33
N PHE A 156 5.92 14.04 8.67
CA PHE A 156 4.68 14.23 9.43
C PHE A 156 3.88 15.43 8.89
N ILE A 157 4.54 16.55 8.68
CA ILE A 157 3.90 17.77 8.16
C ILE A 157 3.36 17.51 6.73
N GLY A 158 4.18 16.96 5.84
CA GLY A 158 3.77 16.66 4.46
C GLY A 158 2.62 15.65 4.39
N PHE A 159 2.63 14.63 5.24
CA PHE A 159 1.52 13.69 5.34
C PHE A 159 0.22 14.38 5.78
N ARG A 160 0.29 15.30 6.75
CA ARG A 160 -0.87 16.09 7.20
C ARG A 160 -1.38 17.04 6.11
N VAL A 161 -0.47 17.66 5.36
CA VAL A 161 -0.84 18.50 4.21
C VAL A 161 -1.59 17.68 3.18
N ARG A 162 -1.06 16.51 2.77
CA ARG A 162 -1.74 15.61 1.83
C ARG A 162 -3.14 15.22 2.33
N ALA A 163 -3.27 14.86 3.61
CA ALA A 163 -4.55 14.49 4.20
C ALA A 163 -5.56 15.66 4.13
N ARG A 164 -5.12 16.89 4.46
CA ARG A 164 -5.95 18.10 4.36
C ARG A 164 -6.39 18.42 2.92
N CYS A 165 -5.51 18.20 1.93
CA CYS A 165 -5.86 18.36 0.52
C CYS A 165 -6.99 17.39 0.12
N VAL A 166 -6.92 16.14 0.55
CA VAL A 166 -7.97 15.14 0.29
C VAL A 166 -9.28 15.50 1.01
N GLU A 167 -9.22 15.92 2.28
CA GLU A 167 -10.37 16.38 3.05
C GLU A 167 -11.05 17.61 2.41
N ALA A 168 -10.26 18.51 1.81
CA ALA A 168 -10.75 19.68 1.07
C ALA A 168 -11.28 19.36 -0.34
N GLY A 169 -11.29 18.10 -0.76
CA GLY A 169 -11.79 17.67 -2.07
C GLY A 169 -10.87 18.01 -3.25
N LEU A 170 -9.60 18.36 -2.99
CA LEU A 170 -8.63 18.59 -4.04
C LEU A 170 -8.27 17.29 -4.78
N ASN A 171 -7.87 17.43 -6.05
CA ASN A 171 -7.39 16.30 -6.82
C ASN A 171 -6.23 15.59 -6.11
N ALA A 172 -6.25 14.25 -6.09
CA ALA A 172 -5.26 13.44 -5.38
C ALA A 172 -3.82 13.72 -5.85
N TYR A 173 -3.60 13.93 -7.14
CA TYR A 173 -2.26 14.23 -7.69
C TYR A 173 -1.76 15.61 -7.27
N MET A 174 -2.65 16.60 -7.17
CA MET A 174 -2.29 17.93 -6.63
C MET A 174 -1.88 17.82 -5.16
N GLY A 175 -2.61 17.03 -4.37
CA GLY A 175 -2.27 16.77 -2.97
C GLY A 175 -0.90 16.07 -2.82
N ILE A 176 -0.57 15.14 -3.72
CA ILE A 176 0.74 14.49 -3.80
C ILE A 176 1.85 15.49 -4.13
N ALA A 177 1.68 16.28 -5.19
CA ALA A 177 2.67 17.27 -5.61
C ALA A 177 2.94 18.32 -4.52
N LEU A 178 1.88 18.83 -3.89
CA LEU A 178 2.00 19.84 -2.82
C LEU A 178 2.68 19.24 -1.57
N ALA A 179 2.33 18.03 -1.18
CA ALA A 179 2.98 17.37 -0.05
C ALA A 179 4.47 17.12 -0.31
N ALA A 180 4.83 16.63 -1.50
CA ALA A 180 6.21 16.44 -1.91
C ALA A 180 6.99 17.76 -1.91
N PHE A 181 6.41 18.82 -2.46
CA PHE A 181 6.97 20.17 -2.47
C PHE A 181 7.28 20.66 -1.05
N ILE A 182 6.29 20.62 -0.16
CA ILE A 182 6.43 21.10 1.21
C ILE A 182 7.46 20.25 1.99
N CYS A 183 7.42 18.92 1.86
CA CYS A 183 8.42 18.05 2.49
C CYS A 183 9.84 18.41 2.07
N THR A 184 10.06 18.60 0.76
CA THR A 184 11.38 18.94 0.21
C THR A 184 11.85 20.31 0.68
N CYS A 185 10.98 21.32 0.71
CA CYS A 185 11.30 22.65 1.22
C CYS A 185 11.67 22.61 2.72
N LEU A 186 10.91 21.87 3.54
CA LEU A 186 11.19 21.74 4.97
C LEU A 186 12.49 20.96 5.23
N ALA A 187 12.72 19.87 4.47
CA ALA A 187 13.95 19.11 4.58
C ALA A 187 15.18 19.94 4.20
N TYR A 188 15.08 20.76 3.16
CA TYR A 188 16.13 21.72 2.82
C TYR A 188 16.31 22.79 3.92
N ALA A 189 15.22 23.39 4.39
CA ALA A 189 15.30 24.37 5.48
C ALA A 189 15.95 23.79 6.74
N SER A 190 15.76 22.50 7.01
CA SER A 190 16.39 21.83 8.14
C SER A 190 17.92 21.72 8.01
N SER A 191 18.46 21.74 6.79
CA SER A 191 19.93 21.69 6.58
C SER A 191 20.65 22.93 7.09
N PHE A 192 19.95 24.08 7.17
CA PHE A 192 20.53 25.32 7.73
C PHE A 192 20.66 25.32 9.24
N LEU A 193 20.02 24.37 9.95
CA LEU A 193 20.16 24.29 11.41
C LEU A 193 21.57 23.93 11.86
N GLY A 194 22.36 23.31 10.98
CA GLY A 194 23.76 22.93 11.26
C GLY A 194 23.96 21.92 12.40
N ILE A 195 22.88 21.22 12.80
CA ILE A 195 22.90 20.28 13.95
C ILE A 195 23.12 18.83 13.53
N SER A 196 22.93 18.49 12.25
CA SER A 196 23.10 17.14 11.71
C SER A 196 24.42 17.01 10.96
N GLY A 197 25.13 15.90 11.15
CA GLY A 197 26.30 15.54 10.35
C GLY A 197 25.96 15.12 8.90
N THR A 198 24.69 14.85 8.63
CA THR A 198 24.20 14.43 7.31
C THR A 198 22.98 15.27 6.86
N PRO A 199 23.14 16.59 6.73
CA PRO A 199 22.04 17.55 6.63
C PRO A 199 21.17 17.42 5.36
N TYR A 200 21.68 16.78 4.27
CA TYR A 200 20.96 16.63 3.00
C TYR A 200 20.25 15.29 2.82
N LEU A 201 20.52 14.29 3.66
CA LEU A 201 19.84 13.00 3.58
C LEU A 201 18.31 13.07 3.85
N PRO A 202 17.79 13.99 4.69
CA PRO A 202 16.36 14.22 4.80
C PRO A 202 15.66 14.51 3.47
N LEU A 203 16.33 15.18 2.52
CA LEU A 203 15.77 15.49 1.19
C LEU A 203 15.45 14.22 0.39
N LEU A 204 16.24 13.16 0.54
CA LEU A 204 16.05 11.89 -0.17
C LEU A 204 14.93 11.05 0.44
N ALA A 205 14.72 11.16 1.75
CA ALA A 205 13.83 10.25 2.47
C ALA A 205 12.45 10.86 2.81
N CYS A 206 12.33 12.19 2.94
CA CYS A 206 11.12 12.84 3.46
C CYS A 206 9.86 12.61 2.63
N ALA A 207 9.98 12.34 1.32
CA ALA A 207 8.86 12.12 0.40
C ALA A 207 8.55 10.63 0.15
N LEU A 208 9.28 9.68 0.77
CA LEU A 208 9.10 8.25 0.51
C LEU A 208 7.71 7.71 0.86
N PHE A 209 6.98 8.34 1.80
CA PHE A 209 5.61 7.96 2.12
C PHE A 209 4.62 8.14 0.96
N ILE A 210 5.00 8.91 -0.08
CA ILE A 210 4.18 9.18 -1.26
C ILE A 210 4.40 8.10 -2.33
N VAL A 211 5.54 7.40 -2.29
CA VAL A 211 5.87 6.37 -3.29
C VAL A 211 4.75 5.32 -3.36
N PRO A 212 4.13 5.12 -4.53
CA PRO A 212 2.97 4.26 -4.67
C PRO A 212 3.35 2.77 -4.77
N GLY A 213 3.97 2.21 -3.71
CA GLY A 213 4.48 0.83 -3.71
C GLY A 213 3.37 -0.21 -3.95
N VAL A 214 2.26 -0.13 -3.23
CA VAL A 214 1.13 -1.07 -3.39
C VAL A 214 0.49 -0.97 -4.79
N PRO A 215 0.16 0.22 -5.33
CA PRO A 215 -0.29 0.35 -6.71
C PRO A 215 0.69 -0.21 -7.73
N LEU A 216 2.01 -0.04 -7.50
CA LEU A 216 3.07 -0.53 -8.38
C LEU A 216 3.10 -2.06 -8.43
N ILE A 217 3.02 -2.72 -7.28
CA ILE A 217 3.00 -4.19 -7.22
C ILE A 217 1.69 -4.72 -7.84
N ASN A 218 0.54 -4.12 -7.48
CA ASN A 218 -0.75 -4.60 -7.97
C ASN A 218 -0.90 -4.49 -9.48
N PHE A 219 -0.33 -3.47 -10.16
CA PHE A 219 -0.43 -3.43 -11.61
C PHE A 219 0.44 -4.50 -12.29
N VAL A 220 1.60 -4.81 -11.69
CA VAL A 220 2.46 -5.90 -12.19
C VAL A 220 1.78 -7.25 -12.00
N ASP A 221 1.21 -7.49 -10.81
CA ASP A 221 0.45 -8.71 -10.52
C ASP A 221 -0.73 -8.89 -11.49
N ASP A 222 -1.51 -7.82 -11.72
CA ASP A 222 -2.63 -7.85 -12.66
C ASP A 222 -2.18 -8.16 -14.09
N MET A 223 -1.02 -7.65 -14.53
CA MET A 223 -0.48 -7.95 -15.85
C MET A 223 -0.01 -9.40 -15.97
N ILE A 224 0.65 -9.93 -14.94
CA ILE A 224 1.13 -11.32 -14.89
C ILE A 224 -0.07 -12.28 -14.89
N ASP A 225 -1.12 -11.95 -14.15
CA ASP A 225 -2.35 -12.74 -14.03
C ASP A 225 -3.33 -12.53 -15.22
N ASN A 226 -2.85 -11.90 -16.30
CA ASN A 226 -3.61 -11.65 -17.55
C ASN A 226 -4.82 -10.70 -17.40
N HIS A 227 -4.90 -9.92 -16.34
CA HIS A 227 -5.88 -8.83 -16.16
C HIS A 227 -5.39 -7.52 -16.80
N LEU A 228 -5.03 -7.55 -18.09
CA LEU A 228 -4.31 -6.49 -18.78
C LEU A 228 -4.98 -5.12 -18.71
N LEU A 229 -6.30 -5.03 -18.88
CA LEU A 229 -7.02 -3.74 -18.86
C LEU A 229 -6.96 -3.07 -17.49
N VAL A 230 -7.11 -3.83 -16.42
CA VAL A 230 -6.99 -3.30 -15.06
C VAL A 230 -5.54 -2.94 -14.77
N GLY A 231 -4.59 -3.82 -15.14
CA GLY A 231 -3.16 -3.59 -14.98
C GLY A 231 -2.70 -2.30 -15.67
N ILE A 232 -3.08 -2.06 -16.93
CA ILE A 232 -2.75 -0.84 -17.67
C ILE A 232 -3.35 0.40 -16.97
N THR A 233 -4.61 0.33 -16.55
CA THR A 233 -5.25 1.47 -15.87
C THR A 233 -4.58 1.79 -14.53
N ARG A 234 -4.22 0.76 -13.74
CA ARG A 234 -3.45 0.92 -12.50
C ARG A 234 -2.04 1.44 -12.76
N ALA A 235 -1.38 0.96 -13.81
CA ALA A 235 -0.06 1.46 -14.22
C ALA A 235 -0.11 2.96 -14.57
N ALA A 236 -1.08 3.37 -15.38
CA ALA A 236 -1.28 4.79 -15.73
C ALA A 236 -1.51 5.66 -14.49
N ASN A 237 -2.37 5.21 -13.56
CA ASN A 237 -2.58 5.91 -12.29
C ASN A 237 -1.29 6.00 -11.46
N THR A 238 -0.51 4.91 -11.39
CA THR A 238 0.77 4.87 -10.66
C THR A 238 1.80 5.83 -11.26
N VAL A 239 1.91 5.84 -12.59
CA VAL A 239 2.79 6.79 -13.32
C VAL A 239 2.40 8.24 -13.03
N MET A 240 1.09 8.56 -13.03
CA MET A 240 0.60 9.90 -12.69
C MET A 240 0.92 10.29 -11.23
N MET A 241 0.85 9.35 -10.28
CA MET A 241 1.26 9.60 -8.89
C MET A 241 2.76 9.89 -8.79
N VAL A 242 3.61 9.11 -9.48
CA VAL A 242 5.05 9.32 -9.52
C VAL A 242 5.38 10.65 -10.20
N ALA A 243 4.75 10.97 -11.33
CA ALA A 243 4.94 12.24 -12.03
C ALA A 243 4.58 13.44 -11.14
N ALA A 244 3.45 13.37 -10.42
CA ALA A 244 3.04 14.42 -9.49
C ALA A 244 4.05 14.61 -8.33
N MET A 245 4.53 13.49 -7.76
CA MET A 245 5.56 13.51 -6.72
C MET A 245 6.87 14.14 -7.24
N THR A 246 7.34 13.66 -8.39
CA THR A 246 8.58 14.15 -9.01
C THR A 246 8.48 15.64 -9.36
N PHE A 247 7.32 16.07 -9.88
CA PHE A 247 7.08 17.49 -10.14
C PHE A 247 7.20 18.33 -8.85
N GLY A 248 6.55 17.90 -7.75
CA GLY A 248 6.63 18.59 -6.47
C GLY A 248 8.07 18.71 -5.94
N ILE A 249 8.84 17.63 -5.98
CA ILE A 249 10.25 17.60 -5.56
C ILE A 249 11.09 18.49 -6.48
N ALA A 250 10.99 18.31 -7.81
CA ALA A 250 11.79 19.05 -8.78
C ALA A 250 11.51 20.57 -8.72
N PHE A 251 10.24 20.95 -8.55
CA PHE A 251 9.87 22.35 -8.41
C PHE A 251 10.45 22.97 -7.13
N ALA A 252 10.39 22.24 -5.99
CA ALA A 252 11.03 22.67 -4.75
C ALA A 252 12.54 22.87 -4.93
N LEU A 253 13.23 21.86 -5.45
CA LEU A 253 14.67 21.91 -5.67
C LEU A 253 15.06 23.05 -6.62
N ARG A 254 14.30 23.27 -7.70
CA ARG A 254 14.58 24.36 -8.64
C ARG A 254 14.50 25.74 -7.98
N LEU A 255 13.46 25.97 -7.16
CA LEU A 255 13.33 27.23 -6.40
C LEU A 255 14.47 27.41 -5.40
N LEU A 256 14.94 26.33 -4.77
CA LEU A 256 16.01 26.36 -3.77
C LEU A 256 17.38 26.58 -4.41
N VAL A 257 17.66 25.87 -5.53
CA VAL A 257 18.94 25.99 -6.27
C VAL A 257 19.10 27.38 -6.90
N MET A 258 18.01 28.03 -7.32
CA MET A 258 18.08 29.43 -7.83
C MET A 258 18.64 30.40 -6.80
N ASN A 259 18.56 30.07 -5.49
CA ASN A 259 19.07 30.88 -4.39
C ASN A 259 20.40 30.39 -3.81
N ASP A 260 20.81 29.15 -4.12
CA ASP A 260 22.07 28.56 -3.61
C ASP A 260 22.69 27.60 -4.65
N VAL A 261 23.65 28.12 -5.44
CA VAL A 261 24.37 27.38 -6.48
C VAL A 261 25.22 26.22 -5.92
N SER A 262 25.51 26.23 -4.60
CA SER A 262 26.36 25.21 -3.97
C SER A 262 25.66 23.85 -3.77
N ILE A 263 24.33 23.78 -4.00
CA ILE A 263 23.52 22.56 -3.79
C ILE A 263 23.95 21.45 -4.74
N ASP A 264 24.20 21.75 -6.01
CA ASP A 264 24.58 20.73 -7.02
C ASP A 264 25.87 19.99 -6.62
N HIS A 265 26.86 20.70 -6.07
CA HIS A 265 28.07 20.08 -5.51
C HIS A 265 27.78 19.20 -4.30
N LYS A 266 26.91 19.64 -3.41
CA LYS A 266 26.55 18.91 -2.18
C LYS A 266 25.74 17.63 -2.47
N PHE A 267 24.94 17.62 -3.55
CA PHE A 267 24.25 16.41 -4.00
C PHE A 267 25.18 15.38 -4.64
N SER A 268 26.22 15.82 -5.35
CA SER A 268 27.21 14.92 -5.96
C SER A 268 28.10 14.21 -4.91
N GLU A 269 28.20 14.78 -3.72
CA GLU A 269 28.96 14.21 -2.59
C GLU A 269 28.13 13.28 -1.70
N LEU A 270 26.80 13.18 -1.94
CA LEU A 270 25.92 12.29 -1.17
C LEU A 270 26.24 10.83 -1.48
N SER A 271 27.09 10.22 -0.66
CA SER A 271 27.31 8.79 -0.68
C SER A 271 26.28 8.10 0.21
N MET A 272 25.45 7.24 -0.37
CA MET A 272 24.57 6.34 0.38
C MET A 272 25.35 5.11 0.89
N VAL A 273 26.55 5.31 1.41
CA VAL A 273 27.37 4.23 1.95
C VAL A 273 27.07 4.11 3.44
N PRO A 274 26.47 3.02 3.86
CA PRO A 274 26.22 2.79 5.27
C PRO A 274 27.52 2.56 6.03
N HIS A 275 27.68 3.29 7.13
CA HIS A 275 28.84 3.21 8.01
C HIS A 275 28.49 2.66 9.40
N ASP A 276 27.21 2.34 9.59
CA ASP A 276 26.67 1.90 10.89
C ASP A 276 26.77 0.37 11.08
N PRO A 277 26.84 -0.11 12.33
CA PRO A 277 26.74 -1.52 12.64
C PRO A 277 25.36 -2.11 12.27
N TYR A 278 25.31 -3.41 11.95
CA TYR A 278 24.09 -4.11 11.53
C TYR A 278 22.90 -3.95 12.49
N TYR A 279 23.13 -3.84 13.79
CA TYR A 279 22.06 -3.64 14.77
C TYR A 279 21.33 -2.29 14.60
N VAL A 280 22.03 -1.24 14.16
CA VAL A 280 21.43 0.07 13.86
C VAL A 280 20.51 -0.04 12.66
N TYR A 281 20.94 -0.74 11.61
CA TYR A 281 20.10 -0.99 10.44
C TYR A 281 18.89 -1.86 10.76
N ALA A 282 19.05 -2.86 11.62
CA ALA A 282 17.96 -3.69 12.09
C ALA A 282 16.88 -2.86 12.83
N ILE A 283 17.30 -1.96 13.71
CA ILE A 283 16.40 -1.04 14.44
C ILE A 283 15.69 -0.09 13.45
N ALA A 284 16.45 0.53 12.55
CA ALA A 284 15.90 1.46 11.57
C ALA A 284 14.90 0.75 10.62
N ALA A 285 15.22 -0.47 10.19
CA ALA A 285 14.35 -1.29 9.36
C ALA A 285 13.05 -1.66 10.09
N ALA A 286 13.14 -2.06 11.36
CA ALA A 286 11.96 -2.36 12.16
C ALA A 286 11.04 -1.14 12.30
N ILE A 287 11.61 0.03 12.61
CA ILE A 287 10.86 1.29 12.73
C ILE A 287 10.18 1.64 11.39
N SER A 288 10.91 1.55 10.28
CA SER A 288 10.39 1.84 8.94
C SER A 288 9.24 0.90 8.57
N ALA A 289 9.43 -0.41 8.75
CA ALA A 289 8.45 -1.41 8.43
C ALA A 289 7.16 -1.23 9.24
N VAL A 290 7.26 -0.99 10.55
CA VAL A 290 6.11 -0.71 11.42
C VAL A 290 5.40 0.58 10.98
N GLY A 291 6.13 1.64 10.69
CA GLY A 291 5.56 2.91 10.26
C GLY A 291 4.76 2.80 8.96
N PHE A 292 5.31 2.15 7.93
CA PHE A 292 4.56 1.87 6.68
C PHE A 292 3.35 0.97 6.90
N SER A 293 3.44 -0.01 7.79
CA SER A 293 2.32 -0.88 8.13
C SER A 293 1.12 -0.14 8.73
N MET A 294 1.38 0.94 9.47
CA MET A 294 0.31 1.81 9.98
C MET A 294 -0.41 2.56 8.85
N ILE A 295 0.33 3.01 7.82
CA ILE A 295 -0.26 3.65 6.63
C ILE A 295 -1.19 2.66 5.91
N PHE A 296 -0.79 1.40 5.80
CA PHE A 296 -1.55 0.34 5.13
C PHE A 296 -2.66 -0.26 6.01
N ASN A 297 -2.86 0.26 7.21
CA ASN A 297 -3.85 -0.19 8.18
C ASN A 297 -3.73 -1.67 8.53
N ILE A 298 -2.49 -2.16 8.74
CA ILE A 298 -2.23 -3.53 9.20
C ILE A 298 -2.67 -3.67 10.67
N GLN A 299 -3.18 -4.85 11.04
CA GLN A 299 -3.62 -5.13 12.40
C GLN A 299 -2.46 -5.01 13.40
N ARG A 300 -2.69 -4.36 14.55
CA ARG A 300 -1.67 -4.12 15.59
C ARG A 300 -0.93 -5.38 16.03
N ARG A 301 -1.64 -6.51 16.11
CA ARG A 301 -1.07 -7.81 16.51
C ARG A 301 -0.03 -8.36 15.53
N LEU A 302 0.04 -7.84 14.29
CA LEU A 302 0.97 -8.30 13.26
C LEU A 302 2.19 -7.38 13.11
N LEU A 303 2.25 -6.25 13.81
CA LEU A 303 3.36 -5.29 13.66
C LEU A 303 4.73 -5.89 14.00
N TRP A 304 4.80 -6.81 14.95
CA TRP A 304 6.06 -7.49 15.28
C TRP A 304 6.54 -8.42 14.16
N VAL A 305 5.60 -9.09 13.45
CA VAL A 305 5.94 -9.93 12.28
C VAL A 305 6.50 -9.08 11.17
N VAL A 306 5.88 -7.94 10.93
CA VAL A 306 6.31 -6.95 9.95
C VAL A 306 7.69 -6.39 10.30
N ALA A 307 7.92 -6.03 11.56
CA ALA A 307 9.22 -5.58 12.04
C ALA A 307 10.33 -6.62 11.78
N LEU A 308 10.05 -7.90 12.09
CA LEU A 308 10.98 -8.99 11.80
C LEU A 308 11.24 -9.15 10.30
N GLY A 309 10.19 -9.06 9.46
CA GLY A 309 10.33 -9.09 8.00
C GLY A 309 11.25 -7.98 7.48
N GLY A 310 11.06 -6.75 7.97
CA GLY A 310 11.90 -5.61 7.63
C GLY A 310 13.36 -5.81 8.05
N ILE A 311 13.60 -6.31 9.27
CA ILE A 311 14.96 -6.63 9.75
C ILE A 311 15.62 -7.65 8.81
N ILE A 312 14.94 -8.75 8.53
CA ILE A 312 15.48 -9.83 7.67
C ILE A 312 15.79 -9.29 6.26
N ALA A 313 14.87 -8.52 5.66
CA ALA A 313 15.07 -7.96 4.34
C ALA A 313 16.31 -7.07 4.26
N VAL A 314 16.48 -6.16 5.23
CA VAL A 314 17.61 -5.21 5.25
C VAL A 314 18.92 -5.91 5.59
N CYS A 315 18.93 -6.84 6.53
CA CYS A 315 20.14 -7.59 6.88
C CYS A 315 20.66 -8.40 5.68
N ILE A 316 19.76 -9.11 4.96
CA ILE A 316 20.13 -9.87 3.77
C ILE A 316 20.60 -8.94 2.65
N ARG A 317 19.86 -7.85 2.39
CA ARG A 317 20.25 -6.83 1.42
C ARG A 317 21.66 -6.32 1.68
N ASN A 318 21.95 -5.93 2.91
CA ASN A 318 23.25 -5.37 3.29
C ASN A 318 24.36 -6.44 3.19
N PHE A 319 24.10 -7.66 3.64
CA PHE A 319 25.03 -8.77 3.52
C PHE A 319 25.41 -9.03 2.04
N VAL A 320 24.43 -9.15 1.16
CA VAL A 320 24.66 -9.37 -0.27
C VAL A 320 25.34 -8.18 -0.94
N ASN A 321 24.97 -6.95 -0.53
CA ASN A 321 25.54 -5.74 -1.10
C ASN A 321 26.98 -5.47 -0.66
N PHE A 322 27.27 -5.58 0.65
CA PHE A 322 28.55 -5.17 1.21
C PHE A 322 29.53 -6.31 1.39
N GLU A 323 29.11 -7.45 1.95
CA GLU A 323 30.01 -8.57 2.20
C GLU A 323 30.29 -9.40 0.92
N LEU A 324 29.25 -9.60 0.09
CA LEU A 324 29.39 -10.35 -1.16
C LEU A 324 29.73 -9.46 -2.38
N GLY A 325 29.57 -8.14 -2.26
CA GLY A 325 29.92 -7.19 -3.32
C GLY A 325 29.01 -7.20 -4.55
N TYR A 326 27.83 -7.84 -4.51
CA TYR A 326 26.91 -7.94 -5.67
C TYR A 326 26.11 -6.65 -5.95
N GLY A 327 26.26 -5.63 -5.13
CA GLY A 327 25.61 -4.34 -5.31
C GLY A 327 24.16 -4.29 -4.76
N PRO A 328 23.58 -3.06 -4.67
CA PRO A 328 22.33 -2.83 -3.96
C PRO A 328 21.11 -3.42 -4.66
N VAL A 329 21.12 -3.59 -5.98
CA VAL A 329 20.01 -4.14 -6.76
C VAL A 329 19.82 -5.62 -6.46
N ILE A 330 20.90 -6.40 -6.57
CA ILE A 330 20.90 -7.85 -6.28
C ILE A 330 20.63 -8.07 -4.79
N GLY A 331 21.23 -7.26 -3.93
CA GLY A 331 20.96 -7.31 -2.49
C GLY A 331 19.48 -7.09 -2.15
N SER A 332 18.83 -6.10 -2.76
CA SER A 332 17.40 -5.84 -2.56
C SER A 332 16.53 -6.97 -3.10
N PHE A 333 16.86 -7.52 -4.26
CA PHE A 333 16.17 -8.68 -4.82
C PHE A 333 16.24 -9.89 -3.88
N MET A 334 17.44 -10.24 -3.40
CA MET A 334 17.62 -11.37 -2.48
C MET A 334 16.89 -11.16 -1.14
N GLY A 335 16.94 -9.95 -0.58
CA GLY A 335 16.22 -9.61 0.64
C GLY A 335 14.70 -9.79 0.46
N SER A 336 14.14 -9.25 -0.62
CA SER A 336 12.71 -9.38 -0.95
C SER A 336 12.32 -10.83 -1.23
N PHE A 337 13.16 -11.59 -1.94
CA PHE A 337 12.91 -13.00 -2.27
C PHE A 337 12.80 -13.86 -1.00
N VAL A 338 13.76 -13.73 -0.08
CA VAL A 338 13.74 -14.51 1.18
C VAL A 338 12.54 -14.12 2.04
N VAL A 339 12.23 -12.82 2.17
CA VAL A 339 11.04 -12.39 2.93
C VAL A 339 9.76 -12.91 2.29
N SER A 340 9.68 -12.95 0.96
CA SER A 340 8.52 -13.51 0.25
C SER A 340 8.33 -14.99 0.53
N LEU A 341 9.42 -15.79 0.54
CA LEU A 341 9.36 -17.21 0.90
C LEU A 341 8.89 -17.42 2.34
N ILE A 342 9.39 -16.60 3.28
CA ILE A 342 8.95 -16.63 4.68
C ILE A 342 7.47 -16.23 4.79
N ALA A 343 7.05 -15.19 4.05
CA ALA A 343 5.68 -14.72 4.05
C ALA A 343 4.69 -15.77 3.56
N VAL A 344 5.02 -16.53 2.51
CA VAL A 344 4.19 -17.63 2.01
C VAL A 344 3.94 -18.68 3.09
N LYS A 345 4.96 -19.04 3.87
CA LYS A 345 4.80 -19.98 5.01
C LYS A 345 4.04 -19.34 6.17
N ALA A 346 4.33 -18.09 6.49
CA ALA A 346 3.69 -17.37 7.60
C ALA A 346 2.19 -17.14 7.38
N VAL A 347 1.73 -17.02 6.13
CA VAL A 347 0.31 -16.91 5.77
C VAL A 347 -0.51 -18.07 6.30
N HIS A 348 -0.02 -19.28 6.19
CA HIS A 348 -0.71 -20.47 6.72
C HIS A 348 -0.86 -20.41 8.24
N TRP A 349 0.11 -19.84 8.96
CA TRP A 349 0.07 -19.74 10.42
C TRP A 349 -0.82 -18.59 10.92
N PHE A 350 -0.78 -17.44 10.23
CA PHE A 350 -1.50 -16.23 10.67
C PHE A 350 -2.84 -16.01 9.98
N GLN A 351 -3.18 -16.81 8.95
CA GLN A 351 -4.38 -16.65 8.13
C GLN A 351 -4.54 -15.19 7.62
N VAL A 352 -3.46 -14.59 7.16
CA VAL A 352 -3.41 -13.21 6.65
C VAL A 352 -3.11 -13.24 5.16
N PRO A 353 -3.58 -12.28 4.35
CA PRO A 353 -3.22 -12.21 2.94
C PRO A 353 -1.70 -12.06 2.75
N ASN A 354 -1.12 -12.74 1.76
CA ASN A 354 0.32 -12.68 1.45
C ASN A 354 0.85 -11.24 1.30
N LEU A 355 0.05 -10.38 0.65
CA LEU A 355 0.37 -8.98 0.42
C LEU A 355 0.65 -8.17 1.69
N SER A 356 0.02 -8.50 2.82
CA SER A 356 0.25 -7.74 4.07
C SER A 356 1.64 -7.94 4.66
N LEU A 357 2.40 -8.94 4.20
CA LEU A 357 3.77 -9.22 4.62
C LEU A 357 4.82 -8.89 3.56
N ILE A 358 4.43 -8.82 2.29
CA ILE A 358 5.35 -8.58 1.15
C ILE A 358 5.53 -7.09 0.87
N HIS A 359 4.55 -6.23 1.22
CA HIS A 359 4.59 -4.78 0.95
C HIS A 359 5.51 -4.00 1.91
N ILE A 360 6.36 -4.67 2.63
CA ILE A 360 7.39 -4.11 3.49
C ILE A 360 8.73 -4.24 2.80
#